data_2dcfed3725dda0c039e45158944d6732
#
_entry.id   2dcfed3725dda0c039e45158944d6732
#
_cell.length_a   1.000
_cell.length_b   1.000
_cell.length_c   1.000
_cell.angle_alpha   90.00
_cell.angle_beta   90.00
_cell.angle_gamma   90.00
#
_symmetry.space_group_name_H-M   'P 1'
#
loop_
_entity.id
_entity.type
_entity.pdbx_description
1 polymer ?
#
loop_
_entity_poly.entity_id
_entity_poly.type
_entity_poly.pdbx_seq_one_letter_code
_entity_poly.pdbx_strand_id
1 'polypeptide(L)'
;LDYKTSGLQPSDLILIAARPSMGKTAFVLNLAQHMAFKKDVPVAIFSLEMSKEQLVNRMLSLESHVDAQKIRTGRLNDEEWMNLVEGSANIANSKLFIDDTPGITLSAMRSKCRKLKMEHDIQIVIIDYLQLMSGNSGNNASRQQEISDISRGLKALARELNVPVIALSQLSRAVEQRPDHRPMLSDLRESGAIEQDADVVMFLYREGYYNRDLSEAEQRVAEVIIAKQRNGPIGTVNLLWIPELTKFTDMDREPV
;
A
#
# COMPACT_ATOMS: atom_id res chain seq x y z
N LEU A 1 13.55 -3.19 -4.74
CA LEU A 1 12.98 -3.56 -3.45
C LEU A 1 13.24 -5.04 -3.17
N ASP A 2 12.94 -5.94 -4.09
CA ASP A 2 13.03 -7.40 -3.95
C ASP A 2 14.42 -7.89 -3.53
N TYR A 3 15.50 -7.26 -4.04
CA TYR A 3 16.86 -7.60 -3.64
C TYR A 3 17.09 -7.43 -2.12
N LYS A 4 16.47 -6.42 -1.49
CA LYS A 4 16.63 -6.17 -0.04
C LYS A 4 15.68 -6.99 0.82
N THR A 5 14.47 -7.27 0.31
CA THR A 5 13.42 -7.98 1.09
C THR A 5 13.35 -9.46 0.77
N SER A 6 14.08 -9.94 -0.26
CA SER A 6 13.91 -11.29 -0.83
C SER A 6 12.47 -11.56 -1.29
N GLY A 7 11.74 -10.50 -1.67
CA GLY A 7 10.32 -10.53 -1.99
C GLY A 7 9.40 -10.51 -0.76
N LEU A 8 8.10 -10.57 -1.01
CA LEU A 8 7.06 -10.65 0.04
C LEU A 8 6.92 -12.10 0.49
N GLN A 9 7.31 -12.40 1.73
CA GLN A 9 7.34 -13.77 2.23
C GLN A 9 5.98 -14.22 2.77
N PRO A 10 5.57 -15.48 2.52
CA PRO A 10 4.38 -16.06 3.14
C PRO A 10 4.41 -15.91 4.67
N SER A 11 3.23 -15.73 5.27
CA SER A 11 3.05 -15.55 6.72
C SER A 11 3.64 -14.26 7.32
N ASP A 12 4.22 -13.37 6.51
CA ASP A 12 4.72 -12.08 7.01
C ASP A 12 3.61 -11.03 7.12
N LEU A 13 3.70 -10.26 8.20
CA LEU A 13 2.98 -8.99 8.35
C LEU A 13 3.93 -7.86 7.97
N ILE A 14 3.59 -7.15 6.90
CA ILE A 14 4.36 -6.05 6.35
C ILE A 14 3.60 -4.76 6.61
N LEU A 15 4.23 -3.84 7.33
CA LEU A 15 3.67 -2.52 7.58
C LEU A 15 4.27 -1.51 6.61
N ILE A 16 3.41 -0.77 5.90
CA ILE A 16 3.84 0.37 5.08
C ILE A 16 3.19 1.62 5.66
N ALA A 17 4.00 2.54 6.18
CA ALA A 17 3.51 3.72 6.84
C ALA A 17 4.02 5.01 6.19
N ALA A 18 3.17 6.03 6.17
CA ALA A 18 3.51 7.33 5.63
C ALA A 18 2.63 8.43 6.21
N ARG A 19 3.06 9.69 6.08
CA ARG A 19 2.19 10.84 6.24
C ARG A 19 1.19 10.93 5.07
N PRO A 20 0.04 11.62 5.23
CA PRO A 20 -0.88 11.89 4.13
C PRO A 20 -0.15 12.47 2.92
N SER A 21 -0.67 12.19 1.72
CA SER A 21 -0.15 12.70 0.44
C SER A 21 1.24 12.19 0.01
N MET A 22 1.89 11.31 0.79
CA MET A 22 3.15 10.67 0.37
C MET A 22 2.96 9.62 -0.74
N GLY A 23 1.71 9.21 -1.03
CA GLY A 23 1.41 8.22 -2.07
C GLY A 23 1.28 6.78 -1.56
N LYS A 24 0.99 6.57 -0.27
CA LYS A 24 0.87 5.24 0.35
C LYS A 24 -0.07 4.29 -0.42
N THR A 25 -1.31 4.71 -0.66
CA THR A 25 -2.29 3.95 -1.48
C THR A 25 -1.79 3.72 -2.90
N ALA A 26 -1.20 4.75 -3.55
CA ALA A 26 -0.64 4.63 -4.88
C ALA A 26 0.47 3.57 -4.94
N PHE A 27 1.36 3.53 -3.95
CA PHE A 27 2.44 2.56 -3.88
C PHE A 27 1.92 1.12 -3.83
N VAL A 28 0.94 0.82 -2.97
CA VAL A 28 0.38 -0.54 -2.91
C VAL A 28 -0.47 -0.90 -4.11
N LEU A 29 -1.13 0.07 -4.76
CA LEU A 29 -1.82 -0.18 -6.03
C LEU A 29 -0.83 -0.51 -7.15
N ASN A 30 0.36 0.12 -7.18
CA ASN A 30 1.42 -0.25 -8.12
C ASN A 30 1.92 -1.68 -7.87
N LEU A 31 2.11 -2.07 -6.59
CA LEU A 31 2.45 -3.45 -6.23
C LEU A 31 1.35 -4.43 -6.66
N ALA A 32 0.09 -4.11 -6.37
CA ALA A 32 -1.06 -4.94 -6.72
C ALA A 32 -1.20 -5.10 -8.24
N GLN A 33 -1.04 -4.01 -9.01
CA GLN A 33 -1.05 -4.03 -10.47
C GLN A 33 0.05 -4.95 -11.01
N HIS A 34 1.28 -4.78 -10.53
CA HIS A 34 2.40 -5.63 -10.96
C HIS A 34 2.12 -7.11 -10.69
N MET A 35 1.64 -7.43 -9.50
CA MET A 35 1.34 -8.81 -9.10
C MET A 35 0.15 -9.39 -9.88
N ALA A 36 -0.99 -8.69 -9.90
CA ALA A 36 -2.22 -9.22 -10.50
C ALA A 36 -2.19 -9.23 -12.03
N PHE A 37 -1.59 -8.20 -12.67
CA PHE A 37 -1.66 -8.04 -14.15
C PHE A 37 -0.41 -8.59 -14.85
N LYS A 38 0.78 -8.45 -14.24
CA LYS A 38 2.03 -8.90 -14.89
C LYS A 38 2.48 -10.28 -14.45
N LYS A 39 2.10 -10.72 -13.23
CA LYS A 39 2.52 -12.01 -12.65
C LYS A 39 1.37 -12.99 -12.45
N ASP A 40 0.14 -12.61 -12.79
CA ASP A 40 -1.08 -13.41 -12.62
C ASP A 40 -1.29 -13.92 -11.17
N VAL A 41 -0.80 -13.17 -10.18
CA VAL A 41 -0.91 -13.50 -8.77
C VAL A 41 -2.24 -12.98 -8.22
N PRO A 42 -3.09 -13.82 -7.60
CA PRO A 42 -4.35 -13.38 -7.01
C PRO A 42 -4.13 -12.48 -5.79
N VAL A 43 -4.66 -11.25 -5.86
CA VAL A 43 -4.48 -10.18 -4.87
C VAL A 43 -5.82 -9.80 -4.26
N ALA A 44 -5.93 -9.73 -2.93
CA ALA A 44 -7.08 -9.19 -2.22
C ALA A 44 -6.73 -7.81 -1.63
N ILE A 45 -7.55 -6.79 -1.90
CA ILE A 45 -7.42 -5.44 -1.34
C ILE A 45 -8.66 -5.12 -0.51
N PHE A 46 -8.45 -4.75 0.76
CA PHE A 46 -9.47 -4.17 1.63
C PHE A 46 -9.21 -2.66 1.72
N SER A 47 -10.08 -1.88 1.05
CA SER A 47 -9.99 -0.43 1.02
C SER A 47 -10.98 0.18 1.99
N LEU A 48 -10.50 0.73 3.09
CA LEU A 48 -11.36 1.28 4.14
C LEU A 48 -11.49 2.81 4.04
N GLU A 49 -10.64 3.45 3.23
CA GLU A 49 -10.64 4.89 3.01
C GLU A 49 -11.29 5.29 1.67
N MET A 50 -11.04 4.51 0.63
CA MET A 50 -11.48 4.82 -0.73
C MET A 50 -12.48 3.78 -1.23
N SER A 51 -13.46 4.23 -2.04
CA SER A 51 -14.36 3.29 -2.71
C SER A 51 -13.64 2.47 -3.79
N LYS A 52 -14.18 1.31 -4.12
CA LYS A 52 -13.65 0.46 -5.19
C LYS A 52 -13.58 1.18 -6.54
N GLU A 53 -14.57 2.05 -6.85
CA GLU A 53 -14.58 2.84 -8.09
C GLU A 53 -13.39 3.80 -8.14
N GLN A 54 -13.04 4.44 -7.01
CA GLN A 54 -11.88 5.33 -6.93
C GLN A 54 -10.58 4.56 -7.13
N LEU A 55 -10.46 3.35 -6.58
CA LEU A 55 -9.29 2.49 -6.77
C LEU A 55 -9.17 2.03 -8.22
N VAL A 56 -10.28 1.58 -8.83
CA VAL A 56 -10.31 1.16 -10.24
C VAL A 56 -9.92 2.32 -11.15
N ASN A 57 -10.41 3.54 -10.91
CA ASN A 57 -10.01 4.72 -11.69
C ASN A 57 -8.50 5.00 -11.60
N ARG A 58 -7.89 4.84 -10.42
CA ARG A 58 -6.42 4.95 -10.29
C ARG A 58 -5.69 3.84 -11.03
N MET A 59 -6.20 2.61 -10.98
CA MET A 59 -5.62 1.48 -11.71
C MET A 59 -5.76 1.65 -13.22
N LEU A 60 -6.87 2.22 -13.70
CA LEU A 60 -7.04 2.57 -15.12
C LEU A 60 -5.95 3.56 -15.57
N SER A 61 -5.70 4.61 -14.80
CA SER A 61 -4.61 5.56 -15.10
C SER A 61 -3.24 4.89 -15.13
N LEU A 62 -2.97 4.01 -14.17
CA LEU A 62 -1.72 3.24 -14.08
C LEU A 62 -1.52 2.32 -15.30
N GLU A 63 -2.56 1.57 -15.69
CA GLU A 63 -2.46 0.54 -16.72
C GLU A 63 -2.50 1.13 -18.13
N SER A 64 -3.38 2.13 -18.37
CA SER A 64 -3.51 2.80 -19.67
C SER A 64 -2.45 3.88 -19.93
N HIS A 65 -1.68 4.27 -18.91
CA HIS A 65 -0.75 5.41 -18.96
C HIS A 65 -1.43 6.74 -19.33
N VAL A 66 -2.71 6.88 -19.01
CA VAL A 66 -3.51 8.10 -19.21
C VAL A 66 -3.59 8.88 -17.90
N ASP A 67 -3.39 10.18 -17.99
CA ASP A 67 -3.47 11.09 -16.84
C ASP A 67 -4.80 10.92 -16.07
N ALA A 68 -4.69 10.70 -14.75
CA ALA A 68 -5.84 10.48 -13.87
C ALA A 68 -6.86 11.64 -13.89
N GLN A 69 -6.40 12.89 -14.12
CA GLN A 69 -7.28 14.05 -14.22
C GLN A 69 -8.03 14.06 -15.55
N LYS A 70 -7.40 13.63 -16.65
CA LYS A 70 -8.07 13.49 -17.94
C LYS A 70 -9.16 12.44 -17.90
N ILE A 71 -8.90 11.29 -17.26
CA ILE A 71 -9.91 10.24 -17.04
C ILE A 71 -11.10 10.81 -16.27
N ARG A 72 -10.84 11.54 -15.17
CA ARG A 72 -11.91 12.11 -14.33
C ARG A 72 -12.73 13.18 -15.04
N THR A 73 -12.12 13.96 -15.93
CA THR A 73 -12.80 15.05 -16.64
C THR A 73 -13.38 14.63 -18.00
N GLY A 74 -13.08 13.41 -18.47
CA GLY A 74 -13.51 12.92 -19.78
C GLY A 74 -12.83 13.61 -20.97
N ARG A 75 -11.75 14.37 -20.73
CA ARG A 75 -11.01 15.09 -21.77
C ARG A 75 -9.91 14.20 -22.36
N LEU A 76 -10.31 13.25 -23.18
CA LEU A 76 -9.46 12.23 -23.77
C LEU A 76 -9.42 12.40 -25.29
N ASN A 77 -8.27 12.16 -25.90
CA ASN A 77 -8.13 11.99 -27.34
C ASN A 77 -8.42 10.53 -27.73
N ASP A 78 -8.45 10.25 -29.04
CA ASP A 78 -8.78 8.91 -29.56
C ASP A 78 -7.77 7.84 -29.13
N GLU A 79 -6.47 8.17 -29.07
CA GLU A 79 -5.42 7.28 -28.62
C GLU A 79 -5.57 6.95 -27.11
N GLU A 80 -5.82 7.97 -26.30
CA GLU A 80 -6.07 7.78 -24.86
C GLU A 80 -7.31 6.92 -24.60
N TRP A 81 -8.35 7.09 -25.43
CA TRP A 81 -9.54 6.23 -25.37
C TRP A 81 -9.20 4.77 -25.69
N MET A 82 -8.42 4.51 -26.73
CA MET A 82 -7.98 3.15 -27.07
C MET A 82 -7.16 2.53 -25.94
N ASN A 83 -6.21 3.27 -25.36
CA ASN A 83 -5.41 2.83 -24.22
C ASN A 83 -6.27 2.51 -23.00
N LEU A 84 -7.32 3.30 -22.73
CA LEU A 84 -8.26 3.02 -21.64
C LEU A 84 -9.06 1.74 -21.87
N VAL A 85 -9.51 1.50 -23.09
CA VAL A 85 -10.25 0.26 -23.44
C VAL A 85 -9.35 -0.96 -23.22
N GLU A 86 -8.10 -0.91 -23.67
CA GLU A 86 -7.12 -1.99 -23.46
C GLU A 86 -6.83 -2.17 -21.96
N GLY A 87 -6.54 -1.08 -21.24
CA GLY A 87 -6.28 -1.11 -19.79
C GLY A 87 -7.48 -1.66 -19.01
N SER A 88 -8.71 -1.32 -19.40
CA SER A 88 -9.93 -1.85 -18.77
C SER A 88 -10.08 -3.36 -18.95
N ALA A 89 -9.74 -3.87 -20.13
CA ALA A 89 -9.75 -5.30 -20.40
C ALA A 89 -8.74 -6.06 -19.55
N ASN A 90 -7.52 -5.50 -19.37
CA ASN A 90 -6.49 -6.07 -18.49
C ASN A 90 -6.95 -6.12 -17.03
N ILE A 91 -7.61 -5.07 -16.54
CA ILE A 91 -8.16 -5.04 -15.18
C ILE A 91 -9.27 -6.08 -15.03
N ALA A 92 -10.21 -6.14 -15.97
CA ALA A 92 -11.35 -7.07 -15.92
C ALA A 92 -10.92 -8.54 -15.91
N ASN A 93 -9.83 -8.87 -16.60
CA ASN A 93 -9.29 -10.23 -16.67
C ASN A 93 -8.31 -10.55 -15.52
N SER A 94 -8.01 -9.59 -14.66
CA SER A 94 -7.04 -9.79 -13.58
C SER A 94 -7.65 -10.54 -12.39
N LYS A 95 -6.78 -11.16 -11.60
CA LYS A 95 -7.15 -11.81 -10.33
C LYS A 95 -7.06 -10.82 -9.16
N LEU A 96 -7.70 -9.67 -9.30
CA LEU A 96 -7.74 -8.63 -8.29
C LEU A 96 -9.12 -8.56 -7.64
N PHE A 97 -9.17 -8.74 -6.33
CA PHE A 97 -10.39 -8.71 -5.52
C PHE A 97 -10.38 -7.50 -4.62
N ILE A 98 -11.34 -6.59 -4.78
CA ILE A 98 -11.44 -5.35 -4.00
C ILE A 98 -12.69 -5.41 -3.12
N ASP A 99 -12.50 -5.20 -1.81
CA ASP A 99 -13.55 -5.05 -0.82
C ASP A 99 -13.44 -3.65 -0.18
N ASP A 100 -14.48 -2.85 -0.29
CA ASP A 100 -14.54 -1.49 0.25
C ASP A 100 -15.57 -1.36 1.38
N THR A 101 -15.83 -2.46 2.10
CA THR A 101 -16.73 -2.46 3.26
C THR A 101 -16.18 -1.53 4.35
N PRO A 102 -16.87 -0.43 4.70
CA PRO A 102 -16.39 0.51 5.70
C PRO A 102 -16.44 -0.10 7.11
N GLY A 103 -15.43 0.23 7.94
CA GLY A 103 -15.42 -0.21 9.33
C GLY A 103 -15.43 -1.72 9.52
N ILE A 104 -14.87 -2.47 8.58
CA ILE A 104 -14.82 -3.93 8.66
C ILE A 104 -14.13 -4.40 9.95
N THR A 105 -14.71 -5.39 10.64
CA THR A 105 -14.08 -6.02 11.79
C THR A 105 -13.04 -7.05 11.35
N LEU A 106 -12.07 -7.34 12.22
CA LEU A 106 -11.06 -8.37 11.96
C LEU A 106 -11.70 -9.74 11.68
N SER A 107 -12.77 -10.11 12.39
CA SER A 107 -13.48 -11.38 12.19
C SER A 107 -14.16 -11.46 10.82
N ALA A 108 -14.82 -10.38 10.38
CA ALA A 108 -15.45 -10.32 9.06
C ALA A 108 -14.39 -10.37 7.95
N MET A 109 -13.30 -9.61 8.08
CA MET A 109 -12.18 -9.65 7.14
C MET A 109 -11.57 -11.05 7.03
N ARG A 110 -11.32 -11.72 8.17
CA ARG A 110 -10.80 -13.09 8.21
C ARG A 110 -11.72 -14.08 7.48
N SER A 111 -13.03 -13.97 7.67
CA SER A 111 -14.01 -14.81 6.96
C SER A 111 -13.98 -14.60 5.45
N LYS A 112 -13.92 -13.34 5.00
CA LYS A 112 -13.78 -12.98 3.57
C LYS A 112 -12.47 -13.50 2.99
N CYS A 113 -11.34 -13.31 3.69
CA CYS A 113 -10.03 -13.80 3.24
C CYS A 113 -9.99 -15.33 3.11
N ARG A 114 -10.59 -16.08 4.07
CA ARG A 114 -10.71 -17.54 3.98
C ARG A 114 -11.49 -17.96 2.74
N LYS A 115 -12.63 -17.31 2.48
CA LYS A 115 -13.43 -17.58 1.28
C LYS A 115 -12.63 -17.33 0.01
N LEU A 116 -11.99 -16.17 -0.11
CA LEU A 116 -11.15 -15.83 -1.26
C LEU A 116 -9.96 -16.81 -1.41
N LYS A 117 -9.36 -17.28 -0.29
CA LYS A 117 -8.29 -18.27 -0.34
C LYS A 117 -8.79 -19.61 -0.87
N MET A 118 -9.98 -20.06 -0.46
CA MET A 118 -10.56 -21.32 -0.93
C MET A 118 -11.01 -21.25 -2.39
N GLU A 119 -11.62 -20.14 -2.83
CA GLU A 119 -12.23 -20.02 -4.15
C GLU A 119 -11.24 -19.58 -5.23
N HIS A 120 -10.26 -18.76 -4.88
CA HIS A 120 -9.39 -18.08 -5.83
C HIS A 120 -7.90 -18.22 -5.50
N ASP A 121 -7.56 -18.94 -4.43
CA ASP A 121 -6.20 -19.13 -3.94
C ASP A 121 -5.40 -17.81 -3.83
N ILE A 122 -5.98 -16.78 -3.18
CA ILE A 122 -5.29 -15.49 -3.01
C ILE A 122 -3.90 -15.71 -2.41
N GLN A 123 -2.93 -14.96 -2.93
CA GLN A 123 -1.52 -15.07 -2.54
C GLN A 123 -1.04 -13.87 -1.74
N ILE A 124 -1.84 -12.83 -1.61
CA ILE A 124 -1.53 -11.64 -0.83
C ILE A 124 -2.80 -10.91 -0.40
N VAL A 125 -2.75 -10.29 0.78
CA VAL A 125 -3.80 -9.41 1.30
C VAL A 125 -3.22 -8.03 1.55
N ILE A 126 -3.90 -6.98 1.08
CA ILE A 126 -3.55 -5.56 1.27
C ILE A 126 -4.69 -4.87 2.00
N ILE A 127 -4.37 -4.05 3.03
CA ILE A 127 -5.35 -3.34 3.86
C ILE A 127 -5.01 -1.85 3.89
N ASP A 128 -5.89 -1.00 3.37
CA ASP A 128 -5.73 0.45 3.32
C ASP A 128 -6.87 1.16 4.06
N TYR A 129 -6.67 1.65 5.26
CA TYR A 129 -5.57 1.49 6.20
C TYR A 129 -6.10 1.01 7.57
N LEU A 130 -5.25 0.37 8.33
CA LEU A 130 -5.62 -0.39 9.53
C LEU A 130 -6.37 0.42 10.61
N GLN A 131 -6.09 1.73 10.74
CA GLN A 131 -6.75 2.59 11.72
C GLN A 131 -8.25 2.82 11.43
N LEU A 132 -8.76 2.45 10.27
CA LEU A 132 -10.19 2.50 9.95
C LEU A 132 -10.92 1.17 10.24
N MET A 133 -10.22 0.14 10.65
CA MET A 133 -10.85 -1.10 11.11
C MET A 133 -11.58 -0.88 12.44
N SER A 134 -12.70 -1.57 12.60
CA SER A 134 -13.44 -1.59 13.86
C SER A 134 -12.87 -2.67 14.79
N GLY A 135 -12.52 -2.25 16.02
CA GLY A 135 -12.15 -3.19 17.07
C GLY A 135 -13.36 -3.98 17.59
N ASN A 136 -13.13 -5.20 18.08
CA ASN A 136 -14.15 -6.00 18.80
C ASN A 136 -14.23 -5.64 20.29
N SER A 137 -13.44 -4.67 20.74
CA SER A 137 -13.33 -4.30 22.15
C SER A 137 -14.56 -3.50 22.58
N GLY A 138 -15.17 -3.88 23.72
CA GLY A 138 -16.31 -3.17 24.29
C GLY A 138 -15.99 -1.70 24.61
N ASN A 139 -17.00 -0.90 24.92
CA ASN A 139 -16.98 0.56 25.07
C ASN A 139 -15.86 1.20 25.93
N ASN A 140 -14.97 0.43 26.56
CA ASN A 140 -13.92 0.91 27.46
C ASN A 140 -12.48 0.65 26.97
N ALA A 141 -12.26 0.06 25.79
CA ALA A 141 -10.89 -0.14 25.31
C ALA A 141 -10.31 1.16 24.75
N SER A 142 -9.04 1.43 25.06
CA SER A 142 -8.32 2.55 24.43
C SER A 142 -8.06 2.24 22.95
N ARG A 143 -8.01 3.28 22.12
CA ARG A 143 -7.68 3.11 20.68
C ARG A 143 -6.36 2.37 20.47
N GLN A 144 -5.39 2.59 21.35
CA GLN A 144 -4.11 1.89 21.32
C GLN A 144 -4.28 0.36 21.52
N GLN A 145 -5.16 -0.06 22.43
CA GLN A 145 -5.45 -1.46 22.67
C GLN A 145 -6.13 -2.10 21.46
N GLU A 146 -7.10 -1.40 20.84
CA GLU A 146 -7.77 -1.88 19.63
C GLU A 146 -6.78 -2.12 18.49
N ILE A 147 -5.86 -1.16 18.25
CA ILE A 147 -4.83 -1.29 17.22
C ILE A 147 -3.90 -2.47 17.52
N SER A 148 -3.57 -2.69 18.80
CA SER A 148 -2.75 -3.83 19.21
C SER A 148 -3.43 -5.17 18.95
N ASP A 149 -4.72 -5.24 19.19
CA ASP A 149 -5.51 -6.47 18.94
C ASP A 149 -5.66 -6.72 17.43
N ILE A 150 -5.89 -5.67 16.64
CA ILE A 150 -5.92 -5.74 15.18
C ILE A 150 -4.58 -6.23 14.64
N SER A 151 -3.47 -5.66 15.09
CA SER A 151 -2.12 -6.03 14.66
C SER A 151 -1.82 -7.51 14.87
N ARG A 152 -2.05 -7.99 16.11
CA ARG A 152 -1.88 -9.42 16.43
C ARG A 152 -2.78 -10.31 15.59
N GLY A 153 -4.03 -9.87 15.37
CA GLY A 153 -4.98 -10.61 14.54
C GLY A 153 -4.57 -10.66 13.06
N LEU A 154 -4.00 -9.58 12.51
CA LEU A 154 -3.47 -9.57 11.14
C LEU A 154 -2.24 -10.47 10.99
N LYS A 155 -1.35 -10.50 11.99
CA LYS A 155 -0.24 -11.46 11.99
C LYS A 155 -0.71 -12.90 12.07
N ALA A 156 -1.75 -13.17 12.88
CA ALA A 156 -2.38 -14.49 12.94
C ALA A 156 -3.03 -14.87 11.59
N LEU A 157 -3.70 -13.93 10.92
CA LEU A 157 -4.30 -14.12 9.60
C LEU A 157 -3.24 -14.46 8.53
N ALA A 158 -2.12 -13.74 8.51
CA ALA A 158 -1.01 -14.01 7.60
C ALA A 158 -0.48 -15.44 7.74
N ARG A 159 -0.32 -15.91 8.99
CA ARG A 159 0.12 -17.28 9.29
C ARG A 159 -0.92 -18.32 8.91
N GLU A 160 -2.19 -18.07 9.24
CA GLU A 160 -3.28 -18.98 8.95
C GLU A 160 -3.46 -19.26 7.45
N LEU A 161 -3.42 -18.20 6.65
CA LEU A 161 -3.58 -18.30 5.19
C LEU A 161 -2.28 -18.65 4.47
N ASN A 162 -1.15 -18.59 5.18
CA ASN A 162 0.21 -18.72 4.63
C ASN A 162 0.46 -17.77 3.45
N VAL A 163 0.05 -16.51 3.62
CA VAL A 163 0.25 -15.44 2.64
C VAL A 163 0.80 -14.18 3.33
N PRO A 164 1.56 -13.31 2.62
CA PRO A 164 1.90 -11.99 3.14
C PRO A 164 0.64 -11.13 3.33
N VAL A 165 0.61 -10.38 4.42
CA VAL A 165 -0.39 -9.34 4.68
C VAL A 165 0.30 -8.00 4.74
N ILE A 166 -0.04 -7.10 3.80
CA ILE A 166 0.40 -5.71 3.81
C ILE A 166 -0.65 -4.87 4.51
N ALA A 167 -0.30 -4.24 5.61
CA ALA A 167 -1.15 -3.29 6.31
C ALA A 167 -0.60 -1.88 6.14
N LEU A 168 -1.44 -0.95 5.68
CA LEU A 168 -1.08 0.45 5.60
C LEU A 168 -1.38 1.16 6.91
N SER A 169 -0.52 2.10 7.28
CA SER A 169 -0.67 2.90 8.50
C SER A 169 -0.37 4.37 8.23
N GLN A 170 -1.07 5.25 8.93
CA GLN A 170 -0.76 6.67 8.93
C GLN A 170 0.19 6.98 10.09
N LEU A 171 1.24 7.75 9.81
CA LEU A 171 2.19 8.20 10.82
C LEU A 171 1.66 9.36 11.67
N SER A 172 2.13 9.45 12.90
CA SER A 172 1.88 10.56 13.81
C SER A 172 2.31 11.92 13.20
N ARG A 173 1.62 12.99 13.59
CA ARG A 173 2.00 14.37 13.21
C ARG A 173 3.35 14.82 13.77
N ALA A 174 3.92 14.10 14.72
CA ALA A 174 5.25 14.38 15.27
C ALA A 174 6.37 14.39 14.21
N VAL A 175 6.20 13.63 13.11
CA VAL A 175 7.09 13.68 11.95
C VAL A 175 7.25 15.11 11.40
N GLU A 176 6.15 15.87 11.34
CA GLU A 176 6.13 17.22 10.75
C GLU A 176 6.79 18.28 11.65
N GLN A 177 7.07 17.94 12.91
CA GLN A 177 7.76 18.82 13.86
C GLN A 177 9.29 18.73 13.75
N ARG A 178 9.81 17.73 13.04
CA ARG A 178 11.25 17.57 12.81
C ARG A 178 11.69 18.37 11.59
N PRO A 179 12.91 18.93 11.60
CA PRO A 179 13.42 19.71 10.47
C PRO A 179 13.54 18.94 9.17
N ASP A 180 13.84 17.63 9.25
CA ASP A 180 14.04 16.74 8.10
C ASP A 180 12.77 16.02 7.65
N HIS A 181 11.69 16.09 8.44
CA HIS A 181 10.42 15.38 8.22
C HIS A 181 10.59 13.88 7.92
N ARG A 182 11.74 13.28 8.24
CA ARG A 182 12.00 11.86 7.96
C ARG A 182 11.29 10.96 8.96
N PRO A 183 10.57 9.94 8.49
CA PRO A 183 9.86 9.02 9.35
C PRO A 183 10.82 8.07 10.09
N MET A 184 10.45 7.71 11.32
CA MET A 184 11.15 6.73 12.15
C MET A 184 10.17 5.85 12.91
N LEU A 185 10.62 4.73 13.47
CA LEU A 185 9.76 3.76 14.17
C LEU A 185 8.95 4.39 15.31
N SER A 186 9.50 5.36 16.03
CA SER A 186 8.77 6.07 17.10
C SER A 186 7.54 6.85 16.62
N ASP A 187 7.41 7.12 15.31
CA ASP A 187 6.25 7.83 14.74
C ASP A 187 5.01 6.92 14.59
N LEU A 188 5.17 5.62 14.83
CA LEU A 188 4.11 4.62 14.94
C LEU A 188 3.45 4.62 16.34
N ARG A 189 3.58 5.67 17.14
CA ARG A 189 3.27 5.72 18.59
C ARG A 189 1.85 5.26 18.99
N GLU A 190 0.85 5.51 18.19
CA GLU A 190 -0.51 4.97 18.43
C GLU A 190 -0.60 3.48 18.07
N SER A 191 0.44 2.94 17.48
CA SER A 191 0.55 1.60 16.93
C SER A 191 1.83 0.89 17.41
N GLY A 192 2.34 1.19 18.60
CA GLY A 192 3.59 0.59 19.12
C GLY A 192 3.60 -0.94 19.13
N ALA A 193 2.43 -1.56 19.30
CA ALA A 193 2.29 -3.01 19.19
C ALA A 193 2.48 -3.50 17.74
N ILE A 194 2.05 -2.73 16.74
CA ILE A 194 2.19 -3.14 15.33
C ILE A 194 3.65 -3.16 14.89
N GLU A 195 4.48 -2.28 15.44
CA GLU A 195 5.93 -2.33 15.24
C GLU A 195 6.51 -3.66 15.72
N GLN A 196 6.06 -4.17 16.87
CA GLN A 196 6.55 -5.44 17.43
C GLN A 196 6.07 -6.64 16.62
N ASP A 197 4.78 -6.65 16.21
CA ASP A 197 4.15 -7.75 15.50
C ASP A 197 4.60 -7.86 14.04
N ALA A 198 4.88 -6.72 13.38
CA ALA A 198 5.31 -6.68 11.98
C ALA A 198 6.70 -7.32 11.79
N ASP A 199 6.82 -8.12 10.74
CA ASP A 199 8.10 -8.70 10.31
C ASP A 199 8.94 -7.71 9.52
N VAL A 200 8.26 -6.86 8.74
CA VAL A 200 8.87 -5.79 7.95
C VAL A 200 8.11 -4.49 8.20
N VAL A 201 8.84 -3.40 8.41
CA VAL A 201 8.29 -2.04 8.50
C VAL A 201 8.98 -1.18 7.46
N MET A 202 8.18 -0.58 6.58
CA MET A 202 8.64 0.33 5.53
C MET A 202 7.98 1.70 5.72
N PHE A 203 8.75 2.74 5.49
CA PHE A 203 8.22 4.11 5.39
C PHE A 203 8.31 4.60 3.96
N LEU A 204 7.28 5.30 3.52
CA LEU A 204 7.30 6.03 2.26
C LEU A 204 7.55 7.50 2.58
N TYR A 205 8.59 8.07 1.96
CA TYR A 205 9.01 9.45 2.15
C TYR A 205 9.30 10.11 0.80
N ARG A 206 8.94 11.37 0.68
CA ARG A 206 9.22 12.20 -0.50
C ARG A 206 9.65 13.58 -0.03
N GLU A 207 10.94 13.88 -0.20
CA GLU A 207 11.50 15.18 0.18
C GLU A 207 10.88 16.33 -0.63
N GLY A 208 10.66 16.12 -1.94
CA GLY A 208 10.04 17.10 -2.81
C GLY A 208 8.60 17.50 -2.46
N TYR A 209 7.95 16.78 -1.53
CA TYR A 209 6.67 17.20 -0.96
C TYR A 209 6.84 18.36 0.03
N TYR A 210 7.93 18.36 0.80
CA TYR A 210 8.22 19.36 1.84
C TYR A 210 9.10 20.50 1.31
N ASN A 211 10.08 20.18 0.48
CA ASN A 211 11.06 21.11 -0.06
C ASN A 211 10.79 21.36 -1.55
N ARG A 212 10.30 22.55 -1.87
CA ARG A 212 10.01 22.95 -3.26
C ARG A 212 11.21 23.61 -3.98
N ASP A 213 12.29 23.85 -3.26
CA ASP A 213 13.50 24.46 -3.81
C ASP A 213 14.40 23.43 -4.50
N LEU A 214 14.04 22.14 -4.43
CA LEU A 214 14.71 21.06 -5.13
C LEU A 214 14.49 21.16 -6.65
N SER A 215 15.45 20.66 -7.43
CA SER A 215 15.29 20.50 -8.87
C SER A 215 14.07 19.61 -9.19
N GLU A 216 13.51 19.74 -10.39
CA GLU A 216 12.35 18.94 -10.81
C GLU A 216 12.61 17.43 -10.72
N ALA A 217 13.83 16.99 -11.04
CA ALA A 217 14.23 15.59 -10.92
C ALA A 217 14.25 15.13 -9.47
N GLU A 218 14.80 15.91 -8.55
CA GLU A 218 14.84 15.59 -7.12
C GLU A 218 13.45 15.59 -6.48
N GLN A 219 12.55 16.49 -6.89
CA GLN A 219 11.15 16.52 -6.43
C GLN A 219 10.38 15.26 -6.75
N ARG A 220 10.79 14.52 -7.79
CA ARG A 220 10.19 13.24 -8.20
C ARG A 220 10.78 12.03 -7.49
N VAL A 221 11.83 12.20 -6.68
CA VAL A 221 12.41 11.09 -5.91
C VAL A 221 11.48 10.71 -4.76
N ALA A 222 11.21 9.42 -4.64
CA ALA A 222 10.51 8.82 -3.51
C ALA A 222 11.40 7.77 -2.86
N GLU A 223 11.42 7.74 -1.54
CA GLU A 223 12.20 6.77 -0.76
C GLU A 223 11.28 5.75 -0.12
N VAL A 224 11.60 4.47 -0.29
CA VAL A 224 11.06 3.36 0.52
C VAL A 224 12.12 3.00 1.55
N ILE A 225 11.89 3.42 2.79
CA ILE A 225 12.83 3.22 3.90
C ILE A 225 12.43 1.94 4.64
N ILE A 226 13.22 0.88 4.52
CA ILE A 226 13.06 -0.36 5.29
C ILE A 226 13.66 -0.12 6.66
N ALA A 227 12.80 0.23 7.64
CA ALA A 227 13.22 0.60 8.99
C ALA A 227 13.32 -0.61 9.93
N LYS A 228 12.60 -1.69 9.62
CA LYS A 228 12.66 -2.97 10.34
C LYS A 228 12.51 -4.11 9.34
N GLN A 229 13.31 -5.14 9.51
CA GLN A 229 13.18 -6.40 8.79
C GLN A 229 13.76 -7.53 9.66
N ARG A 230 12.94 -8.57 9.93
CA ARG A 230 13.39 -9.70 10.78
C ARG A 230 14.44 -10.57 10.11
N ASN A 231 14.30 -10.79 8.80
CA ASN A 231 15.08 -11.77 8.04
C ASN A 231 15.90 -11.11 6.92
N GLY A 232 16.38 -9.87 7.11
CA GLY A 232 17.16 -9.18 6.10
C GLY A 232 17.67 -7.82 6.56
N PRO A 233 18.43 -7.11 5.70
CA PRO A 233 19.00 -5.81 6.02
C PRO A 233 17.95 -4.69 5.98
N ILE A 234 18.13 -3.71 6.84
CA ILE A 234 17.46 -2.41 6.72
C ILE A 234 18.13 -1.53 5.65
N GLY A 235 17.46 -0.49 5.22
CA GLY A 235 18.03 0.48 4.27
C GLY A 235 16.98 1.17 3.43
N THR A 236 17.43 1.97 2.48
CA THR A 236 16.54 2.77 1.61
C THR A 236 16.61 2.29 0.17
N VAL A 237 15.47 2.33 -0.51
CA VAL A 237 15.32 2.14 -1.96
C VAL A 237 14.72 3.40 -2.55
N ASN A 238 15.38 3.98 -3.55
CA ASN A 238 14.88 5.14 -4.25
C ASN A 238 14.03 4.71 -5.45
N LEU A 239 12.92 5.39 -5.63
CA LEU A 239 11.99 5.22 -6.74
C LEU A 239 11.70 6.58 -7.37
N LEU A 240 11.26 6.57 -8.62
CA LEU A 240 10.74 7.75 -9.30
C LEU A 240 9.22 7.82 -9.11
N TRP A 241 8.73 8.97 -8.65
CA TRP A 241 7.30 9.28 -8.57
C TRP A 241 6.82 10.03 -9.80
N ILE A 242 5.79 9.53 -10.45
CA ILE A 242 5.12 10.12 -11.61
C ILE A 242 3.71 10.56 -11.16
N PRO A 243 3.52 11.83 -10.77
CA PRO A 243 2.26 12.30 -10.18
C PRO A 243 1.06 12.19 -11.12
N GLU A 244 1.24 12.40 -12.41
CA GLU A 244 0.21 12.38 -13.44
C GLU A 244 -0.48 11.01 -13.52
N LEU A 245 0.29 9.94 -13.30
CA LEU A 245 -0.16 8.55 -13.33
C LEU A 245 -0.34 7.94 -11.93
N THR A 246 -0.05 8.70 -10.87
CA THR A 246 0.06 8.17 -9.49
C THR A 246 0.94 6.92 -9.40
N LYS A 247 2.07 6.94 -10.14
CA LYS A 247 2.93 5.78 -10.39
C LYS A 247 4.27 5.92 -9.71
N PHE A 248 4.73 4.83 -9.09
CA PHE A 248 6.12 4.65 -8.69
C PHE A 248 6.80 3.71 -9.69
N THR A 249 8.01 4.04 -10.10
CA THR A 249 8.83 3.20 -10.97
C THR A 249 10.26 3.15 -10.47
N ASP A 250 11.02 2.16 -10.91
CA ASP A 250 12.45 2.10 -10.60
C ASP A 250 13.16 3.31 -11.21
N MET A 251 14.14 3.83 -10.49
CA MET A 251 15.09 4.77 -11.07
C MET A 251 16.00 3.97 -12.01
N ASP A 252 16.20 4.47 -13.23
CA ASP A 252 17.15 3.87 -14.16
C ASP A 252 18.51 3.75 -13.45
N ARG A 253 19.00 2.52 -13.36
CA ARG A 253 20.37 2.29 -12.92
C ARG A 253 21.24 2.73 -14.08
N GLU A 254 22.04 3.79 -13.90
CA GLU A 254 23.16 4.01 -14.79
C GLU A 254 23.94 2.68 -14.87
N PRO A 255 24.24 2.20 -16.09
CA PRO A 255 25.05 0.99 -16.23
C PRO A 255 26.41 1.27 -15.58
N VAL A 256 26.76 0.49 -14.55
CA VAL A 256 28.07 0.49 -13.90
C VAL A 256 29.07 -0.20 -14.81
#